data_8c75ff583393b35fdaff979eb4a26ec0
#
_entry.id   8c75ff583393b35fdaff979eb4a26ec0
#
_cell.length_a   1.000
_cell.length_b   1.000
_cell.length_c   1.000
_cell.angle_alpha   90.00
_cell.angle_beta   90.00
_cell.angle_gamma   90.00
#
_symmetry.space_group_name_H-M   'P 1'
#
loop_
_entity.id
_entity.type
_entity.pdbx_description
1 polymer ?
#
loop_
_entity_poly.entity_id
_entity_poly.type
_entity_poly.pdbx_seq_one_letter_code
_entity_poly.pdbx_strand_id
1 'polypeptide(L)'
;GNINFEKKIIKKYKDLSPKFIFLHPGFNMRNNEISAVIGLNQLKRLNKNNKLRASNLEFFLNKIDSDKFITNYDLKGNSNYAFPVILKNKNFNQRNRLEKIMKKTNIEFRRGNAGGGNQIRQPYLKKYVSNLNLKDFGNVEHVHNFGYYIGNFPDLKKNKILQICKILNAV
;
A
#
# COMPACT_ATOMS: atom_id res chain seq x y z
N GLY A 1 -4.69 -2.05 36.10
CA GLY A 1 -3.59 -1.07 36.24
C GLY A 1 -2.90 -1.22 37.61
N ASN A 2 -1.67 -0.75 37.76
CA ASN A 2 -0.96 -0.79 39.02
C ASN A 2 -1.42 0.39 39.87
N ILE A 3 -2.29 0.11 40.84
CA ILE A 3 -2.93 1.10 41.75
C ILE A 3 -1.90 2.02 42.44
N ASN A 4 -0.75 1.47 42.81
CA ASN A 4 0.32 2.25 43.47
C ASN A 4 0.96 3.24 42.47
N PHE A 5 1.12 2.87 41.24
CA PHE A 5 1.62 3.75 40.16
C PHE A 5 0.64 4.90 39.90
N GLU A 6 -0.66 4.61 39.77
CA GLU A 6 -1.70 5.61 39.57
C GLU A 6 -1.76 6.62 40.69
N LYS A 7 -1.76 6.17 41.96
CA LYS A 7 -1.72 7.06 43.13
C LYS A 7 -0.49 7.97 43.11
N LYS A 8 0.69 7.45 42.73
CA LYS A 8 1.93 8.23 42.67
C LYS A 8 1.82 9.33 41.59
N ILE A 9 1.23 9.02 40.45
CA ILE A 9 1.03 9.99 39.33
C ILE A 9 0.05 11.09 39.74
N ILE A 10 -1.11 10.73 40.29
CA ILE A 10 -2.10 11.69 40.78
C ILE A 10 -1.47 12.64 41.85
N LYS A 11 -0.67 12.11 42.78
CA LYS A 11 0.00 12.90 43.77
C LYS A 11 1.05 13.85 43.20
N LYS A 12 1.70 13.47 42.07
CA LYS A 12 2.70 14.29 41.38
C LYS A 12 2.08 15.45 40.60
N TYR A 13 0.90 15.25 40.02
CA TYR A 13 0.21 16.25 39.13
C TYR A 13 -1.10 16.70 39.78
N LYS A 14 -1.01 17.34 40.94
CA LYS A 14 -2.16 17.75 41.77
C LYS A 14 -3.04 18.84 41.14
N ASP A 15 -2.49 19.57 40.19
CA ASP A 15 -3.12 20.63 39.39
C ASP A 15 -3.97 20.10 38.27
N LEU A 16 -3.84 18.79 37.94
CA LEU A 16 -4.62 18.14 36.88
C LEU A 16 -5.76 17.29 37.45
N SER A 17 -6.82 17.15 36.63
CA SER A 17 -7.88 16.19 36.96
C SER A 17 -7.32 14.76 36.95
N PRO A 18 -7.53 13.96 38.02
CA PRO A 18 -7.06 12.58 38.06
C PRO A 18 -7.51 11.70 36.91
N LYS A 19 -8.62 12.06 36.24
CA LYS A 19 -9.18 11.32 35.11
C LYS A 19 -8.51 11.65 33.76
N PHE A 20 -7.71 12.73 33.71
CA PHE A 20 -7.16 13.28 32.46
C PHE A 20 -5.69 13.67 32.64
N ILE A 21 -4.88 12.75 33.17
CA ILE A 21 -3.43 12.89 33.22
C ILE A 21 -2.84 12.03 32.08
N PHE A 22 -2.32 12.69 31.04
CA PHE A 22 -1.74 12.02 29.87
C PHE A 22 -0.21 12.03 30.01
N LEU A 23 0.40 10.87 30.22
CA LEU A 23 1.85 10.74 30.39
C LEU A 23 2.60 10.63 29.07
N HIS A 24 1.90 10.27 28.01
CA HIS A 24 2.46 10.09 26.66
C HIS A 24 1.50 10.62 25.62
N PRO A 25 2.00 11.17 24.51
CA PRO A 25 1.16 11.47 23.35
C PRO A 25 0.59 10.17 22.80
N GLY A 26 -0.66 10.19 22.35
CA GLY A 26 -1.34 9.04 21.77
C GLY A 26 -2.30 9.45 20.68
N PHE A 27 -2.54 8.55 19.74
CA PHE A 27 -3.46 8.76 18.62
C PHE A 27 -4.94 8.55 18.98
N ASN A 28 -5.25 8.33 20.25
CA ASN A 28 -6.60 8.01 20.74
C ASN A 28 -7.26 6.84 19.99
N MET A 29 -6.46 5.86 19.57
CA MET A 29 -6.97 4.65 18.95
C MET A 29 -7.64 3.78 19.99
N ARG A 30 -8.90 3.44 19.73
CA ARG A 30 -9.66 2.52 20.58
C ARG A 30 -9.88 1.21 19.84
N ASN A 31 -9.35 0.14 20.37
CA ASN A 31 -9.61 -1.20 19.87
C ASN A 31 -10.72 -1.86 20.71
N ASN A 32 -11.35 -2.91 20.19
CA ASN A 32 -12.29 -3.75 20.90
C ASN A 32 -11.75 -5.18 20.99
N GLU A 33 -12.31 -5.96 21.88
CA GLU A 33 -11.87 -7.34 22.15
C GLU A 33 -11.96 -8.23 20.93
N ILE A 34 -13.00 -8.07 20.10
CA ILE A 34 -13.19 -8.86 18.87
C ILE A 34 -12.04 -8.61 17.90
N SER A 35 -11.70 -7.34 17.67
CA SER A 35 -10.58 -6.98 16.79
C SER A 35 -9.24 -7.46 17.36
N ALA A 36 -9.07 -7.44 18.69
CA ALA A 36 -7.86 -7.93 19.34
C ALA A 36 -7.69 -9.45 19.18
N VAL A 37 -8.75 -10.23 19.36
CA VAL A 37 -8.74 -11.69 19.14
C VAL A 37 -8.42 -12.04 17.69
N ILE A 38 -9.04 -11.36 16.72
CA ILE A 38 -8.72 -11.51 15.30
C ILE A 38 -7.26 -11.16 15.04
N GLY A 39 -6.78 -10.04 15.59
CA GLY A 39 -5.40 -9.57 15.45
C GLY A 39 -4.39 -10.58 15.98
N LEU A 40 -4.58 -11.10 17.19
CA LEU A 40 -3.73 -12.14 17.77
C LEU A 40 -3.65 -13.41 16.90
N ASN A 41 -4.79 -13.80 16.29
CA ASN A 41 -4.80 -14.94 15.39
C ASN A 41 -4.06 -14.66 14.08
N GLN A 42 -4.15 -13.43 13.54
CA GLN A 42 -3.39 -13.02 12.35
C GLN A 42 -1.87 -12.95 12.63
N LEU A 43 -1.45 -12.51 13.80
CA LEU A 43 -0.03 -12.45 14.19
C LEU A 43 0.67 -13.80 14.10
N LYS A 44 -0.01 -14.91 14.44
CA LYS A 44 0.54 -16.28 14.37
C LYS A 44 1.06 -16.64 12.97
N ARG A 45 0.51 -16.07 11.92
CA ARG A 45 0.86 -16.35 10.52
C ARG A 45 1.51 -15.18 9.78
N LEU A 46 1.71 -14.04 10.46
CA LEU A 46 2.22 -12.81 9.84
C LEU A 46 3.57 -13.04 9.14
N ASN A 47 4.54 -13.60 9.84
CA ASN A 47 5.88 -13.82 9.27
C ASN A 47 5.87 -14.78 8.07
N LYS A 48 5.04 -15.85 8.11
CA LYS A 48 4.86 -16.75 6.98
C LYS A 48 4.25 -16.01 5.79
N ASN A 49 3.19 -15.24 6.02
CA ASN A 49 2.48 -14.51 4.98
C ASN A 49 3.37 -13.43 4.34
N ASN A 50 4.19 -12.74 5.13
CA ASN A 50 5.16 -11.76 4.63
C ASN A 50 6.19 -12.39 3.71
N LYS A 51 6.77 -13.54 4.11
CA LYS A 51 7.72 -14.31 3.26
C LYS A 51 7.07 -14.76 1.95
N LEU A 52 5.82 -15.24 1.98
CA LEU A 52 5.10 -15.66 0.78
C LEU A 52 4.83 -14.48 -0.16
N ARG A 53 4.39 -13.33 0.35
CA ARG A 53 4.19 -12.12 -0.45
C ARG A 53 5.48 -11.62 -1.08
N ALA A 54 6.58 -11.57 -0.32
CA ALA A 54 7.88 -11.18 -0.84
C ALA A 54 8.34 -12.12 -1.98
N SER A 55 8.26 -13.44 -1.77
CA SER A 55 8.60 -14.43 -2.80
C SER A 55 7.68 -14.37 -4.03
N ASN A 56 6.41 -14.04 -3.85
CA ASN A 56 5.48 -13.84 -4.97
C ASN A 56 5.86 -12.60 -5.79
N LEU A 57 6.19 -11.50 -5.12
CA LEU A 57 6.61 -10.27 -5.79
C LEU A 57 7.90 -10.47 -6.57
N GLU A 58 8.92 -11.07 -5.97
CA GLU A 58 10.17 -11.38 -6.66
C GLU A 58 9.94 -12.25 -7.91
N PHE A 59 9.12 -13.30 -7.77
CA PHE A 59 8.75 -14.13 -8.90
C PHE A 59 8.01 -13.36 -10.00
N PHE A 60 7.08 -12.48 -9.63
CA PHE A 60 6.35 -11.63 -10.56
C PHE A 60 7.31 -10.71 -11.33
N LEU A 61 8.21 -10.02 -10.63
CA LEU A 61 9.16 -9.07 -11.23
C LEU A 61 10.15 -9.76 -12.18
N ASN A 62 10.51 -11.04 -11.91
CA ASN A 62 11.36 -11.85 -12.78
C ASN A 62 10.63 -12.42 -14.02
N LYS A 63 9.30 -12.29 -14.11
CA LYS A 63 8.48 -12.84 -15.21
C LYS A 63 7.76 -11.79 -16.04
N ILE A 64 7.57 -10.60 -15.50
CA ILE A 64 7.01 -9.50 -16.26
C ILE A 64 8.07 -8.88 -17.18
N ASP A 65 7.64 -8.39 -18.34
CA ASP A 65 8.49 -7.80 -19.38
C ASP A 65 9.11 -6.47 -18.89
N SER A 66 10.41 -6.51 -18.58
CA SER A 66 11.16 -5.36 -18.11
C SER A 66 11.35 -4.26 -19.15
N ASP A 67 11.11 -4.50 -20.43
CA ASP A 67 11.18 -3.46 -21.46
C ASP A 67 9.89 -2.63 -21.48
N LYS A 68 8.77 -3.21 -21.06
CA LYS A 68 7.46 -2.57 -21.01
C LYS A 68 7.10 -1.99 -19.66
N PHE A 69 7.55 -2.64 -18.58
CA PHE A 69 7.17 -2.31 -17.21
C PHE A 69 8.38 -1.95 -16.34
N ILE A 70 8.15 -1.11 -15.33
CA ILE A 70 9.15 -0.80 -14.32
C ILE A 70 9.26 -2.01 -13.39
N THR A 71 10.47 -2.57 -13.27
CA THR A 71 10.76 -3.76 -12.45
C THR A 71 11.87 -3.55 -11.42
N ASN A 72 12.59 -2.42 -11.51
CA ASN A 72 13.71 -2.10 -10.62
C ASN A 72 13.20 -1.52 -9.30
N TYR A 73 12.93 -2.39 -8.33
CA TYR A 73 12.50 -2.03 -6.97
C TYR A 73 13.49 -2.55 -5.94
N ASP A 74 13.72 -1.78 -4.88
CA ASP A 74 14.38 -2.30 -3.67
C ASP A 74 13.41 -3.24 -2.94
N LEU A 75 13.79 -4.52 -2.85
CA LEU A 75 12.97 -5.57 -2.24
C LEU A 75 13.32 -5.81 -0.77
N LYS A 76 14.35 -5.14 -0.23
CA LYS A 76 14.77 -5.35 1.16
C LYS A 76 13.67 -4.91 2.14
N GLY A 77 13.26 -5.82 3.01
CA GLY A 77 12.22 -5.58 4.02
C GLY A 77 10.80 -5.46 3.47
N ASN A 78 10.59 -5.81 2.22
CA ASN A 78 9.35 -5.66 1.51
C ASN A 78 8.33 -6.79 1.81
N SER A 79 7.06 -6.44 1.93
CA SER A 79 5.93 -7.38 2.00
C SER A 79 4.70 -6.81 1.31
N ASN A 80 4.82 -6.52 0.01
CA ASN A 80 3.76 -5.87 -0.77
C ASN A 80 2.49 -6.70 -0.83
N TYR A 81 1.36 -6.08 -0.50
CA TYR A 81 0.04 -6.69 -0.67
C TYR A 81 -0.44 -6.70 -2.12
N ALA A 82 0.29 -6.02 -3.00
CA ALA A 82 -0.05 -5.92 -4.42
C ALA A 82 1.20 -5.94 -5.31
N PHE A 83 1.06 -6.44 -6.54
CA PHE A 83 2.06 -6.31 -7.59
C PHE A 83 1.98 -4.92 -8.23
N PRO A 84 3.05 -4.13 -8.25
CA PRO A 84 3.10 -2.89 -9.01
C PRO A 84 3.18 -3.21 -10.51
N VAL A 85 2.31 -2.62 -11.29
CA VAL A 85 2.28 -2.73 -12.76
C VAL A 85 2.37 -1.32 -13.33
N ILE A 86 3.57 -0.84 -13.59
CA ILE A 86 3.81 0.52 -14.06
C ILE A 86 4.43 0.47 -15.44
N LEU A 87 3.73 1.02 -16.43
CA LEU A 87 4.27 1.12 -17.81
C LEU A 87 5.49 2.05 -17.79
N LYS A 88 6.58 1.65 -18.48
CA LYS A 88 7.77 2.51 -18.63
C LYS A 88 7.49 3.77 -19.45
N ASN A 89 6.77 3.59 -20.54
CA ASN A 89 6.53 4.63 -21.52
C ASN A 89 5.22 5.38 -21.23
N LYS A 90 5.22 6.70 -21.47
CA LYS A 90 4.04 7.56 -21.38
C LYS A 90 3.14 7.39 -22.62
N ASN A 91 2.70 6.15 -22.90
CA ASN A 91 1.91 5.80 -24.08
C ASN A 91 0.46 5.46 -23.67
N PHE A 92 -0.47 6.37 -23.94
CA PHE A 92 -1.89 6.20 -23.63
C PHE A 92 -2.55 5.06 -24.43
N ASN A 93 -2.10 4.77 -25.64
CA ASN A 93 -2.63 3.64 -26.43
C ASN A 93 -2.23 2.31 -25.79
N GLN A 94 -0.98 2.18 -25.36
CA GLN A 94 -0.51 1.01 -24.62
C GLN A 94 -1.26 0.85 -23.29
N ARG A 95 -1.45 1.94 -22.54
CA ARG A 95 -2.25 1.94 -21.31
C ARG A 95 -3.67 1.44 -21.56
N ASN A 96 -4.33 1.95 -22.59
CA ASN A 96 -5.71 1.56 -22.91
C ASN A 96 -5.81 0.08 -23.33
N ARG A 97 -4.80 -0.43 -24.07
CA ARG A 97 -4.70 -1.86 -24.40
C ARG A 97 -4.52 -2.71 -23.15
N LEU A 98 -3.63 -2.29 -22.23
CA LEU A 98 -3.41 -2.96 -20.96
C LEU A 98 -4.71 -3.08 -20.13
N GLU A 99 -5.46 -1.99 -20.00
CA GLU A 99 -6.74 -2.04 -19.29
C GLU A 99 -7.77 -2.94 -19.97
N LYS A 100 -7.85 -2.89 -21.28
CA LYS A 100 -8.77 -3.73 -22.06
C LYS A 100 -8.46 -5.22 -21.86
N ILE A 101 -7.18 -5.61 -21.89
CA ILE A 101 -6.79 -7.01 -21.72
C ILE A 101 -7.03 -7.48 -20.29
N MET A 102 -6.70 -6.68 -19.26
CA MET A 102 -6.96 -7.02 -17.86
C MET A 102 -8.45 -7.21 -17.60
N LYS A 103 -9.31 -6.33 -18.12
CA LYS A 103 -10.77 -6.46 -18.02
C LYS A 103 -11.28 -7.72 -18.73
N LYS A 104 -10.82 -7.98 -19.96
CA LYS A 104 -11.24 -9.15 -20.74
C LYS A 104 -10.85 -10.48 -20.08
N THR A 105 -9.75 -10.50 -19.34
CA THR A 105 -9.23 -11.70 -18.67
C THR A 105 -9.60 -11.77 -17.19
N ASN A 106 -10.51 -10.91 -16.72
CA ASN A 106 -10.98 -10.84 -15.34
C ASN A 106 -9.84 -10.68 -14.31
N ILE A 107 -8.78 -9.95 -14.68
CA ILE A 107 -7.75 -9.54 -13.74
C ILE A 107 -8.25 -8.29 -13.02
N GLU A 108 -8.53 -8.43 -11.71
CA GLU A 108 -8.87 -7.27 -10.88
C GLU A 108 -7.64 -6.38 -10.70
N PHE A 109 -7.80 -5.10 -10.99
CA PHE A 109 -6.73 -4.12 -10.85
C PHE A 109 -7.27 -2.79 -10.32
N ARG A 110 -6.38 -2.01 -9.75
CA ARG A 110 -6.66 -0.60 -9.43
C ARG A 110 -5.65 0.28 -10.14
N ARG A 111 -6.09 1.45 -10.58
CA ARG A 111 -5.24 2.45 -11.24
C ARG A 111 -4.37 3.19 -10.23
N GLY A 112 -3.27 3.78 -10.68
CA GLY A 112 -2.42 4.67 -9.89
C GLY A 112 -3.14 5.92 -9.36
N ASN A 113 -4.32 6.25 -9.90
CA ASN A 113 -5.18 7.31 -9.38
C ASN A 113 -6.23 6.83 -8.36
N ALA A 114 -6.27 5.55 -8.01
CA ALA A 114 -7.11 5.04 -6.94
C ALA A 114 -6.70 5.67 -5.59
N GLY A 115 -7.68 5.98 -4.72
CA GLY A 115 -7.42 6.68 -3.46
C GLY A 115 -7.03 8.16 -3.62
N GLY A 116 -7.27 8.74 -4.82
CA GLY A 116 -6.97 10.14 -5.13
C GLY A 116 -5.75 10.36 -6.01
N GLY A 117 -4.89 9.35 -6.14
CA GLY A 117 -3.70 9.39 -7.01
C GLY A 117 -2.70 10.47 -6.61
N ASN A 118 -2.22 11.24 -7.59
CA ASN A 118 -1.35 12.38 -7.31
C ASN A 118 -2.11 13.44 -6.50
N GLN A 119 -1.75 13.58 -5.23
CA GLN A 119 -2.45 14.46 -4.28
C GLN A 119 -2.39 15.95 -4.66
N ILE A 120 -1.38 16.37 -5.43
CA ILE A 120 -1.28 17.76 -5.94
C ILE A 120 -2.47 18.12 -6.84
N ARG A 121 -3.11 17.12 -7.47
CA ARG A 121 -4.30 17.30 -8.28
C ARG A 121 -5.57 17.52 -7.45
N GLN A 122 -5.52 17.17 -6.15
CA GLN A 122 -6.70 17.22 -5.30
C GLN A 122 -7.04 18.64 -4.86
N PRO A 123 -8.33 19.01 -4.87
CA PRO A 123 -8.77 20.36 -4.52
C PRO A 123 -8.36 20.80 -3.11
N TYR A 124 -8.38 19.87 -2.14
CA TYR A 124 -8.03 20.19 -0.76
C TYR A 124 -6.59 20.68 -0.63
N LEU A 125 -5.64 20.03 -1.33
CA LEU A 125 -4.23 20.39 -1.21
C LEU A 125 -3.95 21.77 -1.80
N LYS A 126 -4.62 22.12 -2.91
CA LYS A 126 -4.53 23.44 -3.53
C LYS A 126 -4.99 24.55 -2.61
N LYS A 127 -5.89 24.25 -1.65
CA LYS A 127 -6.39 25.22 -0.68
C LYS A 127 -5.35 25.56 0.40
N TYR A 128 -4.50 24.60 0.77
CA TYR A 128 -3.57 24.75 1.91
C TYR A 128 -2.12 24.97 1.49
N VAL A 129 -1.76 24.60 0.28
CA VAL A 129 -0.39 24.74 -0.22
C VAL A 129 -0.43 25.50 -1.54
N SER A 130 0.09 26.72 -1.50
CA SER A 130 0.31 27.55 -2.70
C SER A 130 1.58 27.10 -3.43
N ASN A 131 1.64 27.30 -4.74
CA ASN A 131 2.84 27.11 -5.57
C ASN A 131 3.29 25.66 -5.84
N LEU A 132 2.38 24.66 -5.72
CA LEU A 132 2.67 23.31 -6.17
C LEU A 132 2.59 23.19 -7.69
N ASN A 133 3.70 22.84 -8.33
CA ASN A 133 3.75 22.60 -9.77
C ASN A 133 3.80 21.09 -10.05
N LEU A 134 2.88 20.59 -10.87
CA LEU A 134 2.86 19.17 -11.28
C LEU A 134 4.17 18.72 -11.93
N LYS A 135 4.91 19.62 -12.58
CA LYS A 135 6.18 19.31 -13.25
C LYS A 135 7.27 18.86 -12.27
N ASP A 136 7.23 19.35 -11.02
CA ASP A 136 8.20 19.01 -9.98
C ASP A 136 8.01 17.59 -9.43
N PHE A 137 6.87 16.97 -9.75
CA PHE A 137 6.47 15.64 -9.27
C PHE A 137 6.26 14.64 -10.42
N GLY A 138 7.17 14.66 -11.38
CA GLY A 138 7.06 13.88 -12.61
C GLY A 138 6.87 12.38 -12.42
N ASN A 139 7.52 11.79 -11.40
CA ASN A 139 7.37 10.36 -11.09
C ASN A 139 5.98 10.03 -10.52
N VAL A 140 5.47 10.87 -9.62
CA VAL A 140 4.11 10.69 -9.05
C VAL A 140 3.06 10.84 -10.15
N GLU A 141 3.25 11.80 -11.04
CA GLU A 141 2.40 12.03 -12.20
C GLU A 141 2.44 10.85 -13.20
N HIS A 142 3.61 10.24 -13.36
CA HIS A 142 3.75 9.03 -14.18
C HIS A 142 2.96 7.86 -13.59
N VAL A 143 3.10 7.60 -12.30
CA VAL A 143 2.34 6.54 -11.61
C VAL A 143 0.84 6.81 -11.67
N HIS A 144 0.40 8.06 -11.46
CA HIS A 144 -1.00 8.46 -11.55
C HIS A 144 -1.65 8.07 -12.88
N ASN A 145 -0.92 8.26 -13.99
CA ASN A 145 -1.45 8.05 -15.33
C ASN A 145 -1.19 6.64 -15.88
N PHE A 146 -0.09 5.99 -15.52
CA PHE A 146 0.42 4.77 -16.13
C PHE A 146 0.68 3.64 -15.13
N GLY A 147 0.39 3.88 -13.84
CA GLY A 147 0.51 2.89 -12.79
C GLY A 147 -0.78 2.14 -12.54
N TYR A 148 -0.61 0.87 -12.15
CA TYR A 148 -1.67 -0.03 -11.69
C TYR A 148 -1.12 -0.89 -10.57
N TYR A 149 -2.01 -1.54 -9.84
CA TYR A 149 -1.64 -2.62 -8.96
C TYR A 149 -2.68 -3.74 -8.97
N ILE A 150 -2.17 -4.98 -8.82
CA ILE A 150 -2.93 -6.23 -8.81
C ILE A 150 -2.67 -6.91 -7.48
N GLY A 151 -3.68 -7.53 -6.87
CA GLY A 151 -3.55 -8.14 -5.54
C GLY A 151 -2.48 -9.22 -5.47
N ASN A 152 -1.63 -9.15 -4.43
CA ASN A 152 -0.65 -10.15 -4.05
C ASN A 152 -1.03 -10.73 -2.68
N PHE A 153 -1.66 -11.88 -2.66
CA PHE A 153 -2.02 -12.57 -1.41
C PHE A 153 -1.18 -13.82 -1.20
N PRO A 154 -0.96 -14.26 0.05
CA PRO A 154 -0.02 -15.34 0.38
C PRO A 154 -0.28 -16.63 -0.38
N ASP A 155 -1.55 -17.01 -0.55
CA ASP A 155 -1.94 -18.30 -1.16
C ASP A 155 -1.98 -18.25 -2.70
N LEU A 156 -1.53 -17.16 -3.32
CA LEU A 156 -1.50 -17.02 -4.77
C LEU A 156 -0.44 -17.97 -5.37
N LYS A 157 -0.90 -18.92 -6.17
CA LYS A 157 -0.03 -19.96 -6.77
C LYS A 157 0.87 -19.35 -7.87
N LYS A 158 2.12 -19.82 -7.95
CA LYS A 158 3.11 -19.36 -8.95
C LYS A 158 2.62 -19.49 -10.39
N ASN A 159 1.86 -20.55 -10.72
CA ASN A 159 1.30 -20.73 -12.06
C ASN A 159 0.28 -19.62 -12.40
N LYS A 160 -0.50 -19.13 -11.43
CA LYS A 160 -1.40 -17.99 -11.61
C LYS A 160 -0.64 -16.69 -11.83
N ILE A 161 0.43 -16.46 -11.07
CA ILE A 161 1.31 -15.31 -11.27
C ILE A 161 1.91 -15.35 -12.69
N LEU A 162 2.38 -16.51 -13.15
CA LEU A 162 2.92 -16.69 -14.49
C LEU A 162 1.86 -16.41 -15.58
N GLN A 163 0.62 -16.86 -15.40
CA GLN A 163 -0.48 -16.55 -16.32
C GLN A 163 -0.75 -15.04 -16.39
N ILE A 164 -0.77 -14.35 -15.22
CA ILE A 164 -0.92 -12.90 -15.17
C ILE A 164 0.20 -12.22 -15.95
N CYS A 165 1.47 -12.59 -15.71
CA CYS A 165 2.61 -12.02 -16.44
C CYS A 165 2.50 -12.25 -17.95
N LYS A 166 2.12 -13.44 -18.42
CA LYS A 166 1.93 -13.73 -19.86
C LYS A 166 0.87 -12.81 -20.48
N ILE A 167 -0.23 -12.57 -19.78
CA ILE A 167 -1.31 -11.67 -20.23
C ILE A 167 -0.81 -10.23 -20.31
N LEU A 168 -0.11 -9.74 -19.27
CA LEU A 168 0.41 -8.38 -19.24
C LEU A 168 1.49 -8.16 -20.30
N ASN A 169 2.36 -9.14 -20.53
CA ASN A 169 3.45 -9.05 -21.50
C ASN A 169 2.96 -9.02 -22.95
N ALA A 170 1.71 -9.39 -23.22
CA ALA A 170 1.10 -9.34 -24.55
C ALA A 170 0.65 -7.93 -25.00
N VAL A 171 0.90 -6.88 -24.18
CA VAL A 171 0.47 -5.48 -24.44
C VAL A 171 1.51 -4.70 -25.24
#